data_99e15d6218e15d657785d0b28d8915c6
#
_entry.id   99e15d6218e15d657785d0b28d8915c6
#
_cell.length_a   1.000
_cell.length_b   1.000
_cell.length_c   1.000
_cell.angle_alpha   90.00
_cell.angle_beta   90.00
_cell.angle_gamma   90.00
#
_symmetry.space_group_name_H-M   'P 1'
#
loop_
_entity.id
_entity.type
_entity.pdbx_description
1 polymer ?
#
loop_
_entity_poly.entity_id
_entity_poly.type
_entity_poly.pdbx_seq_one_letter_code
_entity_poly.pdbx_strand_id
1 'polypeptide(L)' 'MKDNLNVYYDQEADYLELRIGKPTPSTFDRMGNDIFKRIDNKTGKIKGFAIFNFKKRTQKLKDISIPLPVELKLDY' A
#
# COMPACT_ATOMS: atom_id res chain seq x y z
N MET A 1 -2.03 -15.98 -13.50
CA MET A 1 -0.82 -15.56 -12.78
C MET A 1 -1.19 -15.00 -11.43
N LYS A 2 -0.45 -15.40 -10.43
CA LYS A 2 -0.63 -14.85 -9.08
C LYS A 2 0.15 -13.55 -8.96
N ASP A 3 -0.51 -12.51 -8.51
CA ASP A 3 0.19 -11.28 -8.17
C ASP A 3 0.85 -11.43 -6.81
N ASN A 4 2.05 -10.88 -6.71
CA ASN A 4 2.77 -10.84 -5.46
C ASN A 4 2.44 -9.54 -4.72
N LEU A 5 2.35 -9.63 -3.40
CA LEU A 5 2.31 -8.47 -2.55
C LEU A 5 3.73 -8.23 -2.02
N ASN A 6 4.31 -7.10 -2.38
CA ASN A 6 5.63 -6.71 -1.91
C ASN A 6 5.48 -5.64 -0.86
N VAL A 7 6.16 -5.82 0.26
CA VAL A 7 6.13 -4.88 1.37
C VAL A 7 7.51 -4.26 1.52
N TYR A 8 7.55 -2.94 1.52
CA TYR A 8 8.78 -2.19 1.69
C TYR A 8 8.59 -1.17 2.81
N TYR A 9 9.50 -1.14 3.76
CA TYR A 9 9.47 -0.18 4.84
C TYR A 9 10.80 0.54 4.94
N ASP A 10 10.76 1.87 4.88
CA ASP A 10 11.91 2.74 5.07
C ASP A 10 11.86 3.30 6.48
N GLN A 11 12.77 2.83 7.32
CA GLN A 11 12.81 3.19 8.72
C GLN A 11 13.15 4.67 8.95
N GLU A 12 14.04 5.22 8.15
CA GLU A 12 14.43 6.62 8.28
C GLU A 12 13.29 7.57 7.93
N ALA A 13 12.59 7.27 6.86
CA ALA A 13 11.47 8.08 6.40
C ALA A 13 10.16 7.73 7.12
N ASP A 14 10.11 6.63 7.85
CA ASP A 14 8.90 6.09 8.47
C ASP A 14 7.81 5.91 7.42
N TYR A 15 8.19 5.26 6.32
CA TYR A 15 7.38 5.11 5.13
C TYR A 15 7.16 3.64 4.81
N LEU A 16 5.90 3.22 4.74
CA LEU A 16 5.53 1.87 4.35
C LEU A 16 4.91 1.88 2.97
N GLU A 17 5.38 0.99 2.10
CA GLU A 17 4.81 0.82 0.78
C GLU A 17 4.37 -0.62 0.57
N LEU A 18 3.14 -0.78 0.10
CA LEU A 18 2.60 -2.06 -0.32
C LEU A 18 2.45 -2.04 -1.83
N ARG A 19 3.08 -2.99 -2.53
CA ARG A 19 3.04 -3.07 -3.99
C ARG A 19 2.40 -4.36 -4.43
N ILE A 20 1.44 -4.27 -5.33
CA ILE A 20 0.69 -5.41 -5.85
C ILE A 20 1.14 -5.67 -7.29
N GLY A 21 1.71 -6.87 -7.53
CA GLY A 21 2.13 -7.28 -8.86
C GLY A 21 3.33 -6.51 -9.38
N LYS A 22 3.49 -6.49 -10.69
CA LYS A 22 4.61 -5.79 -11.33
C LYS A 22 4.39 -4.29 -11.34
N PRO A 23 5.46 -3.49 -11.16
CA PRO A 23 5.35 -2.03 -11.27
C PRO A 23 4.87 -1.63 -12.67
N THR A 24 3.94 -0.70 -12.72
CA THR A 24 3.44 -0.11 -13.97
C THR A 24 3.35 1.39 -13.79
N PRO A 25 3.31 2.16 -14.89
CA PRO A 25 3.09 3.60 -14.77
C PRO A 25 1.80 3.87 -14.04
N SER A 26 1.89 4.61 -12.94
CA SER A 26 0.80 4.81 -12.00
C SER A 26 0.78 6.22 -11.46
N THR A 27 -0.37 6.61 -10.91
CA THR A 27 -0.56 7.88 -10.24
C THR A 27 -0.97 7.61 -8.80
N PHE A 28 -0.48 8.44 -7.87
CA PHE A 28 -0.86 8.34 -6.47
C PHE A 28 -2.07 9.23 -6.20
N ASP A 29 -3.12 8.65 -5.61
CA ASP A 29 -4.29 9.39 -5.15
C ASP A 29 -4.30 9.41 -3.63
N ARG A 30 -4.51 10.60 -3.07
CA ARG A 30 -4.55 10.77 -1.63
C ARG A 30 -5.85 10.23 -1.05
N MET A 31 -5.71 9.35 -0.06
CA MET A 31 -6.86 8.80 0.68
C MET A 31 -7.12 9.55 1.97
N GLY A 32 -6.22 10.45 2.37
CA GLY A 32 -6.26 11.17 3.63
C GLY A 32 -5.30 10.58 4.65
N ASN A 33 -5.01 11.33 5.72
CA ASN A 33 -4.21 10.86 6.85
C ASN A 33 -2.89 10.18 6.44
N ASP A 34 -2.17 10.78 5.49
CA ASP A 34 -0.86 10.28 5.04
C ASP A 34 -0.93 8.92 4.33
N ILE A 35 -2.07 8.55 3.80
CA ILE A 35 -2.25 7.32 3.05
C ILE A 35 -2.58 7.65 1.60
N PHE A 36 -1.85 7.02 0.67
CA PHE A 36 -2.05 7.19 -0.76
C PHE A 36 -2.27 5.83 -1.40
N LYS A 37 -3.16 5.76 -2.38
CA LYS A 37 -3.30 4.57 -3.21
C LYS A 37 -2.63 4.82 -4.55
N ARG A 38 -1.99 3.77 -5.08
CA ARG A 38 -1.33 3.80 -6.37
C ARG A 38 -2.26 3.20 -7.42
N ILE A 39 -2.56 3.96 -8.45
CA ILE A 39 -3.53 3.56 -9.48
C ILE A 39 -2.82 3.46 -10.82
N ASP A 40 -2.99 2.32 -11.49
CA ASP A 40 -2.46 2.10 -12.82
C ASP A 40 -3.09 3.08 -13.80
N ASN A 41 -2.23 3.77 -14.59
CA ASN A 41 -2.69 4.80 -15.51
C ASN A 41 -3.53 4.28 -16.66
N LYS A 42 -3.36 3.01 -17.03
CA LYS A 42 -4.09 2.43 -18.14
C LYS A 42 -5.37 1.73 -17.74
N THR A 43 -5.29 0.96 -16.63
CA THR A 43 -6.41 0.09 -16.25
C THR A 43 -7.27 0.67 -15.14
N GLY A 44 -6.76 1.65 -14.40
CA GLY A 44 -7.44 2.19 -13.23
C GLY A 44 -7.41 1.26 -12.01
N LYS A 45 -6.70 0.14 -12.10
CA LYS A 45 -6.60 -0.79 -10.99
C LYS A 45 -5.68 -0.27 -9.90
N ILE A 46 -5.99 -0.62 -8.66
CA ILE A 46 -5.15 -0.26 -7.53
C ILE A 46 -3.93 -1.17 -7.54
N LYS A 47 -2.74 -0.57 -7.56
CA LYS A 47 -1.46 -1.27 -7.64
C LYS A 47 -0.68 -1.23 -6.32
N GLY A 48 -1.21 -0.58 -5.32
CA GLY A 48 -0.55 -0.52 -4.04
C GLY A 48 -0.99 0.65 -3.20
N PHE A 49 -0.30 0.80 -2.07
CA PHE A 49 -0.56 1.86 -1.11
C PHE A 49 0.75 2.40 -0.57
N ALA A 50 0.75 3.68 -0.24
CA ALA A 50 1.88 4.33 0.41
C ALA A 50 1.38 4.97 1.69
N ILE A 51 2.06 4.68 2.81
CA ILE A 51 1.67 5.15 4.12
C ILE A 51 2.85 5.89 4.73
N PHE A 52 2.67 7.18 4.98
CA PHE A 52 3.68 7.99 5.65
C PHE A 52 3.42 8.01 7.14
N ASN A 53 4.48 8.19 7.93
CA ASN A 53 4.41 8.23 9.39
C ASN A 53 3.80 6.94 9.97
N PHE A 54 4.18 5.80 9.38
CA PHE A 54 3.59 4.52 9.73
C PHE A 54 3.80 4.15 11.20
N LYS A 55 5.05 4.23 11.67
CA LYS A 55 5.38 3.87 13.04
C LYS A 55 4.70 4.79 14.05
N LYS A 56 4.62 6.08 13.74
CA LYS A 56 3.94 7.04 14.60
C LYS A 56 2.47 6.71 14.77
N ARG A 57 1.83 6.20 13.71
CA ARG A 57 0.43 5.79 13.76
C ARG A 57 0.24 4.58 14.66
N THR A 58 1.12 3.58 14.52
CA THR A 58 1.01 2.36 15.32
C THR A 58 1.31 2.63 16.79
N GLN A 59 2.19 3.57 17.10
CA GLN A 59 2.48 3.94 18.47
C GLN A 59 1.27 4.52 19.19
N LYS A 60 0.32 5.06 18.46
CA LYS A 60 -0.92 5.57 19.05
C LYS A 60 -1.98 4.48 19.20
N LEU A 61 -1.62 3.23 18.98
CA LEU A 61 -2.49 2.06 19.10
C LEU A 61 -3.76 2.17 18.26
N LYS A 62 -3.64 2.79 17.09
CA LYS A 62 -4.75 2.89 16.15
C LYS A 62 -4.53 1.92 15.01
N ASP A 63 -5.53 1.13 14.75
CA ASP A 63 -5.50 0.24 13.60
C ASP A 63 -5.57 1.04 12.31
N ILE A 64 -4.86 0.54 11.31
CA ILE A 64 -4.96 1.07 9.96
C ILE A 64 -5.68 0.03 9.13
N SER A 65 -6.84 0.39 8.61
CA SER A 65 -7.60 -0.50 7.75
C SER A 65 -7.50 -0.01 6.32
N ILE A 66 -6.96 -0.85 5.45
CA ILE A 66 -6.81 -0.54 4.04
C ILE A 66 -7.55 -1.60 3.25
N PRO A 67 -8.62 -1.23 2.53
CA PRO A 67 -9.32 -2.21 1.70
C PRO A 67 -8.42 -2.63 0.55
N LEU A 68 -8.14 -3.91 0.46
CA LEU A 68 -7.33 -4.46 -0.61
C LEU A 68 -8.22 -4.88 -1.77
N PRO A 69 -7.80 -4.59 -3.01
CA PRO A 69 -8.59 -4.97 -4.19
C PRO A 69 -8.48 -6.44 -4.53
N VAL A 70 -7.65 -7.18 -3.81
CA VAL A 70 -7.41 -8.60 -4.06
C VAL A 70 -7.61 -9.38 -2.77
N GLU A 71 -8.04 -10.61 -2.93
CA GLU A 71 -8.17 -11.52 -1.80
C GLU A 71 -6.79 -12.06 -1.44
N LEU A 72 -6.41 -11.93 -0.18
CA LEU A 72 -5.16 -12.47 0.31
C LEU A 72 -5.43 -13.87 0.89
N LYS A 73 -4.80 -14.87 0.29
CA LYS A 73 -4.86 -16.23 0.79
C LYS A 73 -3.52 -16.54 1.44
N LEU A 74 -3.59 -16.89 2.72
CA LEU A 74 -2.40 -17.29 3.47
C LEU A 74 -2.35 -18.83 3.48
N ASP A 75 -1.36 -19.38 2.81
CA ASP A 75 -1.11 -20.80 2.80
C ASP A 75 -0.07 -21.11 3.87
N TYR A 76 -0.49 -21.81 4.88
CA TYR A 76 0.40 -22.27 5.94
C TYR A 76 0.73 -23.72 5.76
#